data_50f5ce36e5366cc3b8d31ae3edc09317
#
_entry.id   50f5ce36e5366cc3b8d31ae3edc09317
#
_cell.length_a   1.000
_cell.length_b   1.000
_cell.length_c   1.000
_cell.angle_alpha   90.00
_cell.angle_beta   90.00
_cell.angle_gamma   90.00
#
_symmetry.space_group_name_H-M   'P 1'
#
loop_
_entity.id
_entity.type
_entity.pdbx_description
1 polymer ?
#
loop_
_entity_poly.entity_id
_entity_poly.type
_entity_poly.pdbx_seq_one_letter_code
_entity_poly.pdbx_strand_id
1 'polypeptide(L)'
;MSRKWERMVEKNSKQLNQRRKKTGAQPISVAADQEQMDVFKGRSWFLPALLVACSLFFAVVSSTLAETQSFYWITVLGYLVLGVMYFLRRPYVKVGRNKLSTRRLGIEKFFGADEIEEISVQRGSIAIQMKGKKTRWVLSKFQSLYDIPALSARLRKFAETNGISYKEEAA
;
A
#
# COMPACT_ATOMS: atom_id res chain seq x y z
N MET A 1 17.72 -20.76 28.32
CA MET A 1 17.70 -19.39 28.90
C MET A 1 16.77 -19.35 30.09
N SER A 2 17.07 -18.56 31.16
CA SER A 2 16.30 -18.56 32.40
C SER A 2 14.98 -17.81 32.22
N ARG A 3 13.84 -18.42 32.55
CA ARG A 3 12.49 -17.81 32.57
C ARG A 3 12.41 -16.48 33.35
N LYS A 4 13.34 -16.28 34.29
CA LYS A 4 13.45 -15.05 35.10
C LYS A 4 13.99 -13.88 34.24
N TRP A 5 14.92 -14.16 33.33
CA TRP A 5 15.48 -13.18 32.42
C TRP A 5 14.45 -12.71 31.36
N GLU A 6 13.69 -13.64 30.80
CA GLU A 6 12.60 -13.33 29.85
C GLU A 6 11.54 -12.41 30.45
N ARG A 7 11.11 -12.69 31.69
CA ARG A 7 10.16 -11.84 32.41
C ARG A 7 10.71 -10.43 32.68
N MET A 8 12.01 -10.29 32.98
CA MET A 8 12.65 -8.99 33.16
C MET A 8 12.70 -8.21 31.85
N VAL A 9 13.10 -8.84 30.76
CA VAL A 9 13.12 -8.22 29.42
C VAL A 9 11.73 -7.75 29.01
N GLU A 10 10.71 -8.60 29.19
CA GLU A 10 9.32 -8.25 28.88
C GLU A 10 8.81 -7.07 29.73
N LYS A 11 9.12 -7.03 31.03
CA LYS A 11 8.74 -5.92 31.90
C LYS A 11 9.41 -4.61 31.51
N ASN A 12 10.71 -4.66 31.20
CA ASN A 12 11.46 -3.49 30.76
C ASN A 12 11.00 -2.96 29.39
N SER A 13 10.71 -3.86 28.45
CA SER A 13 10.19 -3.46 27.13
C SER A 13 8.79 -2.84 27.24
N LYS A 14 7.92 -3.34 28.12
CA LYS A 14 6.62 -2.72 28.40
C LYS A 14 6.75 -1.31 28.98
N GLN A 15 7.66 -1.11 29.94
CA GLN A 15 7.90 0.21 30.53
C GLN A 15 8.46 1.21 29.52
N LEU A 16 9.44 0.79 28.70
CA LEU A 16 10.01 1.61 27.66
C LEU A 16 8.97 1.97 26.59
N ASN A 17 8.11 1.03 26.20
CA ASN A 17 7.05 1.27 25.25
C ASN A 17 5.96 2.23 25.80
N GLN A 18 5.66 2.19 27.08
CA GLN A 18 4.78 3.16 27.71
C GLN A 18 5.35 4.59 27.70
N ARG A 19 6.67 4.75 27.98
CA ARG A 19 7.34 6.05 27.87
C ARG A 19 7.37 6.56 26.45
N ARG A 20 7.68 5.70 25.47
CA ARG A 20 7.67 6.03 24.04
C ARG A 20 6.28 6.43 23.54
N LYS A 21 5.22 5.76 24.01
CA LYS A 21 3.84 6.12 23.68
C LYS A 21 3.49 7.54 24.17
N LYS A 22 3.99 7.95 25.33
CA LYS A 22 3.80 9.33 25.84
C LYS A 22 4.55 10.40 25.05
N THR A 23 5.67 10.04 24.43
CA THR A 23 6.49 10.94 23.58
C THR A 23 6.17 10.83 22.09
N GLY A 24 5.13 10.06 21.70
CA GLY A 24 4.75 9.84 20.28
C GLY A 24 5.72 8.95 19.49
N ALA A 25 6.72 8.35 20.15
CA ALA A 25 7.66 7.45 19.50
C ALA A 25 7.11 6.03 19.36
N GLN A 26 7.48 5.33 18.30
CA GLN A 26 7.00 3.98 18.03
C GLN A 26 7.53 2.95 19.05
N PRO A 27 6.75 1.88 19.34
CA PRO A 27 7.16 0.79 20.25
C PRO A 27 8.43 0.08 19.77
N ILE A 28 9.28 -0.39 20.70
CA ILE A 28 10.57 -1.04 20.37
C ILE A 28 10.38 -2.30 19.52
N SER A 29 9.33 -3.10 19.75
CA SER A 29 9.06 -4.28 18.94
C SER A 29 8.79 -3.96 17.47
N VAL A 30 8.13 -2.83 17.21
CA VAL A 30 7.89 -2.33 15.82
C VAL A 30 9.15 -1.69 15.25
N ALA A 31 9.97 -1.03 16.09
CA ALA A 31 11.23 -0.42 15.64
C ALA A 31 12.34 -1.46 15.37
N ALA A 32 12.35 -2.60 16.08
CA ALA A 32 13.29 -3.69 15.84
C ALA A 32 12.90 -4.55 14.61
N ASP A 33 11.59 -4.62 14.28
CA ASP A 33 11.06 -5.28 13.09
C ASP A 33 11.01 -4.34 11.87
N GLN A 34 11.25 -3.04 12.07
CA GLN A 34 11.55 -2.08 11.03
C GLN A 34 13.06 -2.21 10.65
N GLU A 35 13.46 -3.38 10.11
CA GLU A 35 14.54 -3.42 9.14
C GLU A 35 14.31 -2.22 8.21
N GLN A 36 15.38 -1.51 7.85
CA GLN A 36 15.32 -0.37 6.93
C GLN A 36 14.49 -0.76 5.70
N MET A 37 13.18 -0.50 5.79
CA MET A 37 12.26 -0.78 4.69
C MET A 37 12.26 0.43 3.78
N ASP A 38 12.68 0.24 2.56
CA ASP A 38 12.56 1.28 1.52
C ASP A 38 11.08 1.48 1.18
N VAL A 39 10.61 2.71 1.31
CA VAL A 39 9.20 3.07 1.13
C VAL A 39 9.00 3.74 -0.22
N PHE A 40 8.31 3.05 -1.12
CA PHE A 40 7.89 3.59 -2.42
C PHE A 40 6.44 4.06 -2.34
N LYS A 41 6.24 5.36 -2.41
CA LYS A 41 4.90 5.98 -2.35
C LYS A 41 4.34 6.10 -3.76
N GLY A 42 3.15 5.58 -3.96
CA GLY A 42 2.36 5.79 -5.17
C GLY A 42 1.32 6.89 -4.99
N ARG A 43 0.64 7.24 -6.08
CA ARG A 43 -0.50 8.16 -6.09
C ARG A 43 -1.60 7.56 -6.96
N SER A 44 -2.67 7.07 -6.34
CA SER A 44 -3.82 6.60 -7.09
C SER A 44 -4.62 7.81 -7.57
N TRP A 45 -4.64 8.06 -8.89
CA TRP A 45 -5.34 9.18 -9.50
C TRP A 45 -6.59 8.73 -10.27
N PHE A 46 -6.58 7.50 -10.78
CA PHE A 46 -7.64 6.98 -11.64
C PHE A 46 -9.01 6.93 -10.95
N LEU A 47 -9.05 6.35 -9.74
CA LEU A 47 -10.30 6.23 -8.99
C LEU A 47 -10.88 7.60 -8.57
N PRO A 48 -10.10 8.54 -8.02
CA PRO A 48 -10.57 9.90 -7.78
C PRO A 48 -11.09 10.60 -9.03
N ALA A 49 -10.37 10.50 -10.16
CA ALA A 49 -10.80 11.10 -11.41
C ALA A 49 -12.13 10.52 -11.91
N LEU A 50 -12.33 9.20 -11.80
CA LEU A 50 -13.58 8.54 -12.13
C LEU A 50 -14.74 9.05 -11.25
N LEU A 51 -14.52 9.17 -9.94
CA LEU A 51 -15.55 9.65 -9.01
C LEU A 51 -15.93 11.11 -9.28
N VAL A 52 -14.95 11.96 -9.61
CA VAL A 52 -15.22 13.35 -10.02
C VAL A 52 -15.98 13.41 -11.33
N ALA A 53 -15.62 12.57 -12.32
CA ALA A 53 -16.35 12.48 -13.59
C ALA A 53 -17.81 12.02 -13.38
N CYS A 54 -18.05 11.03 -12.53
CA CYS A 54 -19.40 10.63 -12.13
C CYS A 54 -20.17 11.77 -11.44
N SER A 55 -19.50 12.50 -10.53
CA SER A 55 -20.11 13.65 -9.88
C SER A 55 -20.55 14.72 -10.88
N LEU A 56 -19.70 15.06 -11.86
CA LEU A 56 -20.04 16.01 -12.92
C LEU A 56 -21.19 15.51 -13.81
N PHE A 57 -21.18 14.21 -14.18
CA PHE A 57 -22.26 13.61 -14.94
C PHE A 57 -23.61 13.74 -14.21
N PHE A 58 -23.65 13.39 -12.92
CA PHE A 58 -24.87 13.54 -12.12
C PHE A 58 -25.27 15.01 -11.94
N ALA A 59 -24.33 15.95 -11.87
CA ALA A 59 -24.64 17.37 -11.82
C ALA A 59 -25.34 17.86 -13.10
N VAL A 60 -24.88 17.41 -14.28
CA VAL A 60 -25.52 17.74 -15.56
C VAL A 60 -26.90 17.13 -15.66
N VAL A 61 -27.06 15.85 -15.29
CA VAL A 61 -28.38 15.18 -15.31
C VAL A 61 -29.35 15.85 -14.36
N SER A 62 -28.89 16.23 -13.16
CA SER A 62 -29.76 16.90 -12.17
C SER A 62 -30.22 18.29 -12.60
N SER A 63 -29.43 18.98 -13.43
CA SER A 63 -29.84 20.29 -13.96
C SER A 63 -30.97 20.21 -14.99
N THR A 64 -31.16 19.03 -15.60
CA THR A 64 -32.21 18.79 -16.60
C THR A 64 -33.51 18.23 -16.00
N LEU A 65 -33.48 17.69 -14.76
CA LEU A 65 -34.62 17.07 -14.10
C LEU A 65 -35.14 18.00 -12.99
N ALA A 66 -36.23 18.71 -13.28
CA ALA A 66 -36.76 19.77 -12.40
C ALA A 66 -37.40 19.29 -11.08
N GLU A 67 -37.90 18.04 -11.00
CA GLU A 67 -38.79 17.64 -9.90
C GLU A 67 -38.13 17.06 -8.63
N THR A 68 -36.85 16.65 -8.66
CA THR A 68 -36.20 15.96 -7.51
C THR A 68 -34.83 16.54 -7.18
N GLN A 69 -34.67 17.84 -7.25
CA GLN A 69 -33.37 18.54 -7.20
C GLN A 69 -32.52 18.28 -5.96
N SER A 70 -33.14 18.18 -4.77
CA SER A 70 -32.39 18.04 -3.50
C SER A 70 -31.65 16.70 -3.38
N PHE A 71 -32.25 15.60 -3.82
CA PHE A 71 -31.65 14.25 -3.74
C PHE A 71 -30.42 14.11 -4.65
N TYR A 72 -30.47 14.68 -5.85
CA TYR A 72 -29.37 14.63 -6.81
C TYR A 72 -28.15 15.43 -6.31
N TRP A 73 -28.34 16.57 -5.67
CA TRP A 73 -27.25 17.36 -5.13
C TRP A 73 -26.51 16.65 -3.97
N ILE A 74 -27.24 15.88 -3.14
CA ILE A 74 -26.63 15.04 -2.10
C ILE A 74 -25.74 13.97 -2.74
N THR A 75 -26.20 13.36 -3.84
CA THR A 75 -25.42 12.35 -4.59
C THR A 75 -24.16 12.96 -5.21
N VAL A 76 -24.26 14.12 -5.85
CA VAL A 76 -23.14 14.87 -6.42
C VAL A 76 -22.09 15.18 -5.35
N LEU A 77 -22.54 15.71 -4.21
CA LEU A 77 -21.66 16.01 -3.08
C LEU A 77 -20.99 14.76 -2.51
N GLY A 78 -21.74 13.66 -2.40
CA GLY A 78 -21.24 12.37 -1.93
C GLY A 78 -20.10 11.84 -2.79
N TYR A 79 -20.25 11.83 -4.12
CA TYR A 79 -19.20 11.42 -5.05
C TYR A 79 -17.98 12.33 -4.99
N LEU A 80 -18.17 13.64 -4.84
CA LEU A 80 -17.10 14.61 -4.74
C LEU A 80 -16.29 14.40 -3.46
N VAL A 81 -16.95 14.24 -2.31
CA VAL A 81 -16.30 13.96 -1.01
C VAL A 81 -15.54 12.65 -1.06
N LEU A 82 -16.13 11.59 -1.63
CA LEU A 82 -15.44 10.31 -1.82
C LEU A 82 -14.22 10.46 -2.73
N GLY A 83 -14.33 11.20 -3.83
CA GLY A 83 -13.23 11.50 -4.74
C GLY A 83 -12.06 12.16 -4.02
N VAL A 84 -12.33 13.18 -3.22
CA VAL A 84 -11.32 13.87 -2.40
C VAL A 84 -10.71 12.94 -1.36
N MET A 85 -11.52 12.14 -0.65
CA MET A 85 -11.03 11.16 0.31
C MET A 85 -10.07 10.14 -0.32
N TYR A 86 -10.39 9.61 -1.51
CA TYR A 86 -9.52 8.68 -2.21
C TYR A 86 -8.26 9.35 -2.76
N PHE A 87 -8.34 10.61 -3.17
CA PHE A 87 -7.18 11.40 -3.62
C PHE A 87 -6.16 11.63 -2.50
N LEU A 88 -6.63 11.84 -1.26
CA LEU A 88 -5.76 12.01 -0.09
C LEU A 88 -5.11 10.69 0.35
N ARG A 89 -5.69 9.53 0.01
CA ARG A 89 -5.12 8.22 0.33
C ARG A 89 -4.00 7.87 -0.64
N ARG A 90 -2.78 7.78 -0.11
CA ARG A 90 -1.59 7.39 -0.88
C ARG A 90 -1.31 5.90 -0.68
N PRO A 91 -1.38 5.07 -1.74
CA PRO A 91 -0.88 3.71 -1.66
C PRO A 91 0.64 3.75 -1.51
N TYR A 92 1.21 2.80 -0.78
CA TYR A 92 2.66 2.65 -0.69
C TYR A 92 3.05 1.17 -0.71
N VAL A 93 4.27 0.93 -1.12
CA VAL A 93 4.94 -0.37 -1.05
C VAL A 93 6.22 -0.19 -0.24
N LYS A 94 6.40 -1.01 0.79
CA LYS A 94 7.63 -1.07 1.57
C LYS A 94 8.36 -2.36 1.22
N VAL A 95 9.63 -2.25 0.89
CA VAL A 95 10.50 -3.38 0.58
C VAL A 95 11.53 -3.50 1.69
N GLY A 96 11.39 -4.53 2.52
CA GLY A 96 12.37 -4.90 3.54
C GLY A 96 13.42 -5.88 3.00
N ARG A 97 14.09 -6.57 3.90
CA ARG A 97 15.06 -7.61 3.55
C ARG A 97 14.38 -8.94 3.21
N ASN A 98 13.42 -9.37 4.06
CA ASN A 98 12.71 -10.65 3.93
C ASN A 98 11.19 -10.48 3.84
N LYS A 99 10.69 -9.24 3.91
CA LYS A 99 9.26 -8.94 3.96
C LYS A 99 8.93 -7.81 2.98
N LEU A 100 7.81 -7.96 2.29
CA LEU A 100 7.17 -6.94 1.48
C LEU A 100 5.90 -6.48 2.18
N SER A 101 5.69 -5.18 2.29
CA SER A 101 4.43 -4.63 2.79
C SER A 101 3.81 -3.70 1.77
N THR A 102 2.51 -3.78 1.63
CA THR A 102 1.75 -2.88 0.78
C THR A 102 0.53 -2.37 1.52
N ARG A 103 0.20 -1.11 1.24
CA ARG A 103 -1.08 -0.53 1.68
C ARG A 103 -1.90 -0.14 0.47
N ARG A 104 -2.99 -0.87 0.27
CA ARG A 104 -3.98 -0.56 -0.77
C ARG A 104 -5.34 -0.43 -0.12
N LEU A 105 -6.11 0.60 -0.46
CA LEU A 105 -7.45 0.86 0.08
C LEU A 105 -7.52 0.95 1.62
N GLY A 106 -6.42 1.36 2.27
CA GLY A 106 -6.36 1.50 3.73
C GLY A 106 -5.96 0.24 4.49
N ILE A 107 -5.90 -0.92 3.84
CA ILE A 107 -5.50 -2.20 4.44
C ILE A 107 -4.00 -2.41 4.16
N GLU A 108 -3.21 -2.59 5.22
CA GLU A 108 -1.81 -2.97 5.11
C GLU A 108 -1.72 -4.50 5.06
N LYS A 109 -1.05 -5.02 4.03
CA LYS A 109 -0.80 -6.46 3.86
C LYS A 109 0.70 -6.67 3.90
N PHE A 110 1.13 -7.70 4.62
CA PHE A 110 2.50 -8.14 4.71
C PHE A 110 2.64 -9.46 3.96
N PHE A 111 3.74 -9.62 3.25
CA PHE A 111 4.09 -10.82 2.51
C PHE A 111 5.52 -11.20 2.86
N GLY A 112 5.72 -12.43 3.32
CA GLY A 112 7.05 -13.00 3.50
C GLY A 112 7.70 -13.32 2.15
N ALA A 113 9.02 -13.35 2.11
CA ALA A 113 9.76 -13.76 0.92
C ALA A 113 9.43 -15.21 0.50
N ASP A 114 9.12 -16.06 1.48
CA ASP A 114 8.70 -17.46 1.33
C ASP A 114 7.34 -17.63 0.65
N GLU A 115 6.48 -16.62 0.72
CA GLU A 115 5.15 -16.60 0.07
C GLU A 115 5.22 -16.19 -1.41
N ILE A 116 6.36 -15.64 -1.87
CA ILE A 116 6.52 -15.12 -3.22
C ILE A 116 7.14 -16.21 -4.09
N GLU A 117 6.54 -16.45 -5.25
CA GLU A 117 7.02 -17.42 -6.23
C GLU A 117 7.89 -16.77 -7.30
N GLU A 118 7.40 -15.69 -7.88
CA GLU A 118 8.04 -15.01 -8.99
C GLU A 118 7.75 -13.52 -8.98
N ILE A 119 8.73 -12.74 -9.40
CA ILE A 119 8.60 -11.29 -9.65
C ILE A 119 8.89 -11.06 -11.13
N SER A 120 7.89 -10.58 -11.88
CA SER A 120 8.04 -10.22 -13.29
C SER A 120 7.90 -8.71 -13.47
N VAL A 121 8.89 -8.12 -14.14
CA VAL A 121 8.91 -6.68 -14.44
C VAL A 121 8.63 -6.49 -15.92
N GLN A 122 7.61 -5.69 -16.21
CA GLN A 122 7.22 -5.29 -17.56
C GLN A 122 7.36 -3.76 -17.69
N ARG A 123 7.35 -3.26 -18.92
CA ARG A 123 7.43 -1.81 -19.19
C ARG A 123 6.28 -1.06 -18.54
N GLY A 124 6.54 -0.46 -17.37
CA GLY A 124 5.55 0.32 -16.61
C GLY A 124 4.69 -0.46 -15.61
N SER A 125 4.96 -1.75 -15.40
CA SER A 125 4.28 -2.55 -14.37
C SER A 125 5.20 -3.63 -13.79
N ILE A 126 4.93 -4.00 -12.54
CA ILE A 126 5.60 -5.10 -11.85
C ILE A 126 4.51 -6.05 -11.37
N ALA A 127 4.59 -7.32 -11.75
CA ALA A 127 3.70 -8.35 -11.28
C ALA A 127 4.42 -9.28 -10.30
N ILE A 128 3.83 -9.49 -9.14
CA ILE A 128 4.34 -10.38 -8.09
C ILE A 128 3.38 -11.56 -7.99
N GLN A 129 3.87 -12.75 -8.29
CA GLN A 129 3.13 -14.00 -8.17
C GLN A 129 3.34 -14.59 -6.79
N MET A 130 2.26 -15.00 -6.13
CA MET A 130 2.32 -15.65 -4.82
C MET A 130 2.21 -17.17 -4.96
N LYS A 131 2.96 -17.90 -4.13
CA LYS A 131 2.90 -19.36 -4.07
C LYS A 131 1.50 -19.85 -3.72
N GLY A 132 0.98 -20.79 -4.49
CA GLY A 132 -0.33 -21.39 -4.24
C GLY A 132 -1.54 -20.50 -4.52
N LYS A 133 -1.35 -19.30 -5.04
CA LYS A 133 -2.44 -18.40 -5.43
C LYS A 133 -2.37 -18.08 -6.92
N LYS A 134 -3.45 -18.27 -7.65
CA LYS A 134 -3.56 -17.82 -9.05
C LYS A 134 -3.56 -16.29 -9.21
N THR A 135 -3.69 -15.56 -8.11
CA THR A 135 -3.79 -14.10 -8.11
C THR A 135 -2.41 -13.46 -8.18
N ARG A 136 -2.15 -12.69 -9.23
CA ARG A 136 -0.98 -11.84 -9.38
C ARG A 136 -1.25 -10.48 -8.75
N TRP A 137 -0.27 -9.97 -8.02
CA TRP A 137 -0.32 -8.62 -7.51
C TRP A 137 0.43 -7.68 -8.46
N VAL A 138 -0.31 -6.80 -9.12
CA VAL A 138 0.24 -5.91 -10.14
C VAL A 138 0.39 -4.50 -9.58
N LEU A 139 1.61 -3.98 -9.69
CA LEU A 139 1.99 -2.59 -9.39
C LEU A 139 2.19 -1.88 -10.73
N SER A 140 1.29 -0.97 -11.07
CA SER A 140 1.31 -0.27 -12.36
C SER A 140 1.64 1.21 -12.20
N LYS A 141 2.51 1.73 -13.08
CA LYS A 141 2.78 3.16 -13.22
C LYS A 141 1.50 3.92 -13.56
N PHE A 142 0.67 3.37 -14.46
CA PHE A 142 -0.55 4.03 -14.90
C PHE A 142 -1.60 4.17 -13.78
N GLN A 143 -1.82 3.12 -12.99
CA GLN A 143 -2.88 3.11 -11.98
C GLN A 143 -2.48 3.85 -10.69
N SER A 144 -1.23 3.78 -10.31
CA SER A 144 -0.79 4.25 -8.99
C SER A 144 0.48 5.11 -9.03
N LEU A 145 0.94 5.52 -10.20
CA LEU A 145 2.09 6.40 -10.42
C LEU A 145 3.33 6.03 -9.58
N TYR A 146 3.60 4.71 -9.45
CA TYR A 146 4.84 4.24 -8.82
C TYR A 146 6.05 4.57 -9.70
N ASP A 147 7.16 4.86 -9.05
CA ASP A 147 8.48 4.90 -9.70
C ASP A 147 8.94 3.45 -9.96
N ILE A 148 8.56 2.92 -11.13
CA ILE A 148 8.85 1.53 -11.51
C ILE A 148 10.35 1.25 -11.60
N PRO A 149 11.22 2.12 -12.21
CA PRO A 149 12.66 1.91 -12.25
C PRO A 149 13.29 1.75 -10.86
N ALA A 150 13.00 2.66 -9.93
CA ALA A 150 13.55 2.58 -8.58
C ALA A 150 13.03 1.37 -7.81
N LEU A 151 11.72 1.06 -7.96
CA LEU A 151 11.09 -0.09 -7.33
C LEU A 151 11.62 -1.42 -7.91
N SER A 152 11.81 -1.54 -9.23
CA SER A 152 12.34 -2.73 -9.88
C SER A 152 13.77 -3.02 -9.44
N ALA A 153 14.63 -2.01 -9.38
CA ALA A 153 16.01 -2.14 -8.91
C ALA A 153 16.07 -2.68 -7.47
N ARG A 154 15.16 -2.20 -6.59
CA ARG A 154 15.10 -2.67 -5.21
C ARG A 154 14.50 -4.07 -5.09
N LEU A 155 13.48 -4.41 -5.87
CA LEU A 155 12.88 -5.74 -5.93
C LEU A 155 13.82 -6.78 -6.52
N ARG A 156 14.69 -6.41 -7.47
CA ARG A 156 15.75 -7.26 -7.97
C ARG A 156 16.71 -7.67 -6.84
N LYS A 157 17.20 -6.72 -6.04
CA LYS A 157 18.04 -7.01 -4.86
C LYS A 157 17.32 -7.89 -3.83
N PHE A 158 16.02 -7.65 -3.64
CA PHE A 158 15.19 -8.48 -2.77
C PHE A 158 15.08 -9.91 -3.29
N ALA A 159 14.86 -10.09 -4.58
CA ALA A 159 14.77 -11.41 -5.21
C ALA A 159 16.11 -12.16 -5.14
N GLU A 160 17.23 -11.50 -5.44
CA GLU A 160 18.58 -12.06 -5.34
C GLU A 160 18.90 -12.50 -3.89
N THR A 161 18.54 -11.68 -2.89
CA THR A 161 18.80 -12.00 -1.47
C THR A 161 17.99 -13.20 -0.98
N ASN A 162 16.77 -13.38 -1.48
CA ASN A 162 15.83 -14.40 -1.02
C ASN A 162 15.69 -15.60 -1.98
N GLY A 163 16.46 -15.67 -3.07
CA GLY A 163 16.40 -16.77 -4.05
C GLY A 163 15.08 -16.86 -4.79
N ILE A 164 14.41 -15.72 -5.04
CA ILE A 164 13.13 -15.66 -5.74
C ILE A 164 13.38 -15.49 -7.24
N SER A 165 12.59 -16.16 -8.09
CA SER A 165 12.66 -16.02 -9.54
C SER A 165 12.32 -14.58 -9.96
N TYR A 166 13.26 -13.93 -10.65
CA TYR A 166 13.09 -12.58 -11.18
C TYR A 166 13.17 -12.62 -12.70
N LYS A 167 12.11 -12.18 -13.36
CA LYS A 167 12.03 -12.09 -14.82
C LYS A 167 11.85 -10.65 -15.25
N GLU A 168 12.68 -10.22 -16.16
CA GLU A 168 12.55 -8.92 -16.82
C GLU A 168 12.08 -9.18 -18.24
N GLU A 169 10.81 -8.94 -18.51
CA GLU A 169 10.26 -8.99 -19.87
C GLU A 169 10.67 -7.71 -20.59
N ALA A 170 11.74 -7.81 -21.38
CA ALA A 170 12.07 -6.79 -22.37
C ALA A 170 10.94 -6.71 -23.40
N ALA A 171 10.30 -5.54 -23.50
CA ALA A 171 9.37 -5.22 -24.56
C ALA A 171 10.12 -4.72 -25.79
#